data_5d70cc216be91fad06657f891fe85962
#
_entry.id   5d70cc216be91fad06657f891fe85962
#
_cell.length_a   1.000
_cell.length_b   1.000
_cell.length_c   1.000
_cell.angle_alpha   90.00
_cell.angle_beta   90.00
_cell.angle_gamma   90.00
#
_symmetry.space_group_name_H-M   'P 1'
#
loop_
_entity.id
_entity.type
_entity.pdbx_description
1 polymer ?
#
loop_
_entity_poly.entity_id
_entity_poly.type
_entity_poly.pdbx_seq_one_letter_code
_entity_poly.pdbx_strand_id
1 'polypeptide(L)'
;HQGDGLRSIISSGSNPFDSDGRQETVSNSHDVLMAWHDFESSFFAGALLCPRKPFKRYLIKTEHDMLSAKELELSPAHLMRRVTAVSNYLHWHYFEAYQPGYLSAIYRGNGISLPFGNMSMATNPCPNWAVFRLLNEEHVKNPQSQISILKDGDKTYLYCCYSIRKPDLAGNLKLYSLGIDLKPALNNQGIDAIELINELEIACQSNGGESEIKGEIKSSILKIANLLRIHWLIDALDHPAKIICPRSSDCQRQENCTPLSKNYRFNEMETLKENILLLNKAKLI
;
A
#
# COMPACT_ATOMS: atom_id res chain seq x y z
N HIS A 1 -9.69 18.33 6.26
CA HIS A 1 -8.45 18.30 5.48
C HIS A 1 -7.17 18.29 6.31
N GLN A 2 -7.13 18.90 7.49
CA GLN A 2 -6.17 18.61 8.56
C GLN A 2 -6.38 17.18 9.12
N GLY A 3 -7.57 16.61 8.95
CA GLY A 3 -7.92 15.26 9.35
C GLY A 3 -7.16 14.13 8.62
N ASP A 4 -6.68 14.34 7.41
CA ASP A 4 -5.99 13.28 6.67
C ASP A 4 -4.57 13.01 7.21
N GLY A 5 -3.87 14.06 7.66
CA GLY A 5 -2.59 13.91 8.35
C GLY A 5 -2.74 13.22 9.70
N LEU A 6 -3.75 13.60 10.48
CA LEU A 6 -4.07 12.99 11.76
C LEU A 6 -4.60 11.55 11.63
N ARG A 7 -5.36 11.23 10.57
CA ARG A 7 -5.75 9.85 10.24
C ARG A 7 -4.53 8.99 9.97
N SER A 8 -3.55 9.50 9.26
CA SER A 8 -2.29 8.80 9.03
C SER A 8 -1.55 8.52 10.35
N ILE A 9 -1.48 9.50 11.26
CA ILE A 9 -0.85 9.38 12.57
C ILE A 9 -1.59 8.37 13.45
N ILE A 10 -2.92 8.48 13.56
CA ILE A 10 -3.73 7.59 14.40
C ILE A 10 -3.75 6.17 13.86
N SER A 11 -3.84 5.98 12.54
CA SER A 11 -3.89 4.66 11.91
C SER A 11 -2.54 3.95 11.88
N SER A 12 -1.44 4.69 11.90
CA SER A 12 -0.08 4.13 11.80
C SER A 12 0.55 3.74 13.13
N GLY A 13 -0.03 4.17 14.26
CA GLY A 13 0.54 3.93 15.59
C GLY A 13 1.92 4.57 15.78
N SER A 14 2.27 5.54 14.95
CA SER A 14 3.59 6.15 14.93
C SER A 14 3.66 7.37 15.85
N ASN A 15 4.84 7.58 16.39
CA ASN A 15 5.16 8.75 17.20
C ASN A 15 4.99 10.02 16.34
N PRO A 16 4.29 11.07 16.82
CA PRO A 16 4.11 12.32 16.08
C PRO A 16 5.42 13.12 15.90
N PHE A 17 6.52 12.63 16.45
CA PHE A 17 7.85 13.22 16.27
C PHE A 17 8.62 12.42 15.23
N ASP A 18 8.68 12.95 14.02
CA ASP A 18 9.54 12.42 12.98
C ASP A 18 11.01 12.73 13.30
N SER A 19 11.91 11.82 12.91
CA SER A 19 13.36 11.95 13.09
C SER A 19 13.97 13.20 12.45
N ASP A 20 13.27 13.88 11.54
CA ASP A 20 13.70 15.11 10.88
C ASP A 20 13.28 16.42 11.59
N GLY A 21 12.66 16.34 12.77
CA GLY A 21 12.34 17.53 13.57
C GLY A 21 11.30 18.48 12.95
N ARG A 22 10.62 18.07 11.89
CA ARG A 22 9.43 18.77 11.39
C ARG A 22 8.26 18.36 12.24
N GLN A 23 7.97 19.19 13.25
CA GLN A 23 6.69 19.19 13.90
C GLN A 23 5.60 19.46 12.84
N GLU A 24 4.92 18.43 12.36
CA GLU A 24 3.53 18.61 11.97
C GLU A 24 2.80 18.95 13.26
N THR A 25 2.66 20.23 13.51
CA THR A 25 2.01 20.75 14.70
C THR A 25 0.57 20.26 14.70
N VAL A 26 0.30 19.26 15.52
CA VAL A 26 -1.05 19.07 16.08
C VAL A 26 -1.31 20.34 16.87
N SER A 27 -1.87 21.34 16.21
CA SER A 27 -1.86 22.71 16.69
C SER A 27 -2.76 22.93 17.91
N ASN A 28 -3.73 22.03 18.14
CA ASN A 28 -4.56 22.09 19.34
C ASN A 28 -5.40 20.83 19.56
N SER A 29 -5.96 20.68 20.78
CA SER A 29 -6.84 19.56 21.13
C SER A 29 -8.13 19.48 20.28
N HIS A 30 -8.58 20.60 19.72
CA HIS A 30 -9.74 20.66 18.83
C HIS A 30 -9.48 19.92 17.52
N ASP A 31 -8.30 20.09 16.91
CA ASP A 31 -7.93 19.42 15.66
C ASP A 31 -7.83 17.89 15.85
N VAL A 32 -7.32 17.46 17.01
CA VAL A 32 -7.29 16.03 17.37
C VAL A 32 -8.72 15.50 17.51
N LEU A 33 -9.60 16.23 18.18
CA LEU A 33 -10.99 15.83 18.37
C LEU A 33 -11.74 15.74 17.03
N MET A 34 -11.56 16.73 16.15
CA MET A 34 -12.17 16.73 14.81
C MET A 34 -11.68 15.56 13.96
N ALA A 35 -10.37 15.28 13.99
CA ALA A 35 -9.81 14.12 13.29
C ALA A 35 -10.34 12.78 13.84
N TRP A 36 -10.53 12.70 15.15
CA TRP A 36 -11.13 11.54 15.79
C TRP A 36 -12.59 11.35 15.35
N HIS A 37 -13.41 12.38 15.35
CA HIS A 37 -14.79 12.33 14.86
C HIS A 37 -14.87 11.92 13.38
N ASP A 38 -13.99 12.42 12.56
CA ASP A 38 -13.89 12.03 11.15
C ASP A 38 -13.54 10.54 10.99
N PHE A 39 -12.62 10.07 11.83
CA PHE A 39 -12.24 8.66 11.87
C PHE A 39 -13.44 7.79 12.30
N GLU A 40 -14.10 8.11 13.40
CA GLU A 40 -15.26 7.37 13.91
C GLU A 40 -16.40 7.36 12.89
N SER A 41 -16.72 8.50 12.30
CA SER A 41 -17.77 8.60 11.26
C SER A 41 -17.46 7.76 10.04
N SER A 42 -16.22 7.79 9.58
CA SER A 42 -15.76 6.97 8.43
C SER A 42 -15.77 5.48 8.75
N PHE A 43 -15.36 5.12 9.97
CA PHE A 43 -15.38 3.73 10.44
C PHE A 43 -16.81 3.22 10.57
N PHE A 44 -17.71 4.03 11.15
CA PHE A 44 -19.12 3.71 11.32
C PHE A 44 -19.83 3.54 9.97
N ALA A 45 -19.65 4.49 9.04
CA ALA A 45 -20.18 4.38 7.69
C ALA A 45 -19.68 3.11 6.98
N GLY A 46 -18.39 2.81 7.08
CA GLY A 46 -17.83 1.56 6.57
C GLY A 46 -18.41 0.31 7.22
N ALA A 47 -18.73 0.36 8.51
CA ALA A 47 -19.36 -0.75 9.22
C ALA A 47 -20.83 -0.97 8.82
N LEU A 48 -21.57 0.10 8.54
CA LEU A 48 -22.94 0.03 8.02
C LEU A 48 -22.99 -0.54 6.61
N LEU A 49 -22.16 -0.01 5.69
CA LEU A 49 -22.13 -0.46 4.30
C LEU A 49 -21.58 -1.89 4.16
N CYS A 50 -20.61 -2.25 4.98
CA CYS A 50 -19.96 -3.56 4.96
C CYS A 50 -19.93 -4.17 6.37
N PRO A 51 -21.04 -4.69 6.89
CA PRO A 51 -21.11 -5.33 8.21
C PRO A 51 -20.10 -6.49 8.29
N ARG A 52 -19.39 -6.59 9.41
CA ARG A 52 -18.21 -7.47 9.57
C ARG A 52 -18.45 -8.92 9.14
N LYS A 53 -19.52 -9.55 9.63
CA LYS A 53 -19.77 -10.98 9.38
C LYS A 53 -20.16 -11.27 7.92
N PRO A 54 -21.16 -10.59 7.31
CA PRO A 54 -21.49 -10.76 5.90
C PRO A 54 -20.31 -10.44 4.99
N PHE A 55 -19.60 -9.34 5.26
CA PHE A 55 -18.48 -8.91 4.45
C PHE A 55 -17.30 -9.91 4.48
N LYS A 56 -16.99 -10.51 5.63
CA LYS A 56 -16.01 -11.60 5.70
C LYS A 56 -16.39 -12.80 4.83
N ARG A 57 -17.67 -13.21 4.86
CA ARG A 57 -18.14 -14.31 4.01
C ARG A 57 -18.02 -13.96 2.53
N TYR A 58 -18.34 -12.71 2.19
CA TYR A 58 -18.19 -12.21 0.83
C TYR A 58 -16.73 -12.27 0.38
N LEU A 59 -15.79 -11.75 1.17
CA LEU A 59 -14.35 -11.80 0.85
C LEU A 59 -13.84 -13.23 0.62
N ILE A 60 -14.27 -14.17 1.47
CA ILE A 60 -13.87 -15.58 1.32
C ILE A 60 -14.50 -16.18 0.05
N LYS A 61 -15.76 -15.85 -0.24
CA LYS A 61 -16.48 -16.36 -1.42
C LYS A 61 -15.88 -15.82 -2.72
N THR A 62 -15.48 -14.55 -2.74
CA THR A 62 -14.90 -13.89 -3.91
C THR A 62 -13.37 -13.99 -3.95
N GLU A 63 -12.76 -14.74 -3.02
CA GLU A 63 -11.31 -14.89 -2.91
C GLU A 63 -10.57 -13.56 -2.90
N HIS A 64 -11.14 -12.57 -2.18
CA HIS A 64 -10.64 -11.20 -2.10
C HIS A 64 -10.51 -10.50 -3.47
N ASP A 65 -11.40 -10.80 -4.41
CA ASP A 65 -11.42 -10.05 -5.68
C ASP A 65 -11.87 -8.60 -5.44
N MET A 66 -10.94 -7.66 -5.65
CA MET A 66 -11.18 -6.24 -5.44
C MET A 66 -12.04 -5.61 -6.55
N LEU A 67 -12.15 -6.24 -7.71
CA LEU A 67 -13.01 -5.78 -8.80
C LEU A 67 -14.48 -6.11 -8.56
N SER A 68 -14.77 -7.10 -7.73
CA SER A 68 -16.11 -7.46 -7.31
C SER A 68 -16.82 -6.36 -6.48
N ALA A 69 -16.09 -5.32 -6.06
CA ALA A 69 -16.67 -4.13 -5.42
C ALA A 69 -17.87 -3.55 -6.17
N LYS A 70 -17.92 -3.70 -7.49
CA LYS A 70 -19.03 -3.25 -8.33
C LYS A 70 -20.34 -3.94 -7.98
N GLU A 71 -20.31 -5.21 -7.61
CA GLU A 71 -21.50 -5.99 -7.21
C GLU A 71 -22.13 -5.47 -5.91
N LEU A 72 -21.30 -4.83 -5.06
CA LEU A 72 -21.73 -4.22 -3.80
C LEU A 72 -22.01 -2.72 -3.95
N GLU A 73 -21.96 -2.17 -5.16
CA GLU A 73 -22.06 -0.72 -5.41
C GLU A 73 -21.02 0.11 -4.61
N LEU A 74 -19.85 -0.50 -4.31
CA LEU A 74 -18.79 0.12 -3.56
C LEU A 74 -17.64 0.55 -4.46
N SER A 75 -16.92 1.59 -4.06
CA SER A 75 -15.64 1.89 -4.67
C SER A 75 -14.58 0.86 -4.26
N PRO A 76 -13.62 0.52 -5.14
CA PRO A 76 -12.50 -0.35 -4.77
C PRO A 76 -11.73 0.14 -3.54
N ALA A 77 -11.60 1.46 -3.39
CA ALA A 77 -10.99 2.09 -2.22
C ALA A 77 -11.70 1.71 -0.92
N HIS A 78 -13.04 1.76 -0.94
CA HIS A 78 -13.84 1.41 0.23
C HIS A 78 -13.72 -0.07 0.57
N LEU A 79 -13.78 -0.94 -0.45
CA LEU A 79 -13.57 -2.38 -0.30
C LEU A 79 -12.20 -2.67 0.33
N MET A 80 -11.12 -2.14 -0.25
CA MET A 80 -9.76 -2.35 0.21
C MET A 80 -9.54 -1.87 1.66
N ARG A 81 -10.03 -0.67 2.00
CA ARG A 81 -9.99 -0.18 3.38
C ARG A 81 -10.74 -1.09 4.33
N ARG A 82 -11.91 -1.56 3.93
CA ARG A 82 -12.71 -2.43 4.79
C ARG A 82 -12.07 -3.80 5.01
N VAL A 83 -11.35 -4.35 4.02
CA VAL A 83 -10.57 -5.60 4.17
C VAL A 83 -9.58 -5.48 5.32
N THR A 84 -8.83 -4.39 5.42
CA THR A 84 -7.83 -4.21 6.49
C THR A 84 -8.45 -4.23 7.88
N ALA A 85 -9.71 -3.82 8.02
CA ALA A 85 -10.41 -3.74 9.31
C ALA A 85 -11.14 -5.04 9.70
N VAL A 86 -11.48 -5.91 8.74
CA VAL A 86 -12.35 -7.07 9.02
C VAL A 86 -11.73 -8.42 8.71
N SER A 87 -10.66 -8.49 7.93
CA SER A 87 -9.97 -9.74 7.61
C SER A 87 -9.52 -10.49 8.86
N ASN A 88 -9.46 -11.82 8.78
CA ASN A 88 -8.85 -12.63 9.84
C ASN A 88 -7.32 -12.54 9.84
N TYR A 89 -6.74 -12.30 8.67
CA TYR A 89 -5.33 -11.98 8.56
C TYR A 89 -5.14 -10.51 8.91
N LEU A 90 -4.20 -10.20 9.80
CA LEU A 90 -4.09 -8.86 10.39
C LEU A 90 -2.96 -8.01 9.78
N HIS A 91 -2.11 -8.62 8.95
CA HIS A 91 -0.92 -7.97 8.41
C HIS A 91 -1.18 -7.34 7.04
N TRP A 92 -2.20 -6.49 7.00
CA TRP A 92 -2.59 -5.71 5.83
C TRP A 92 -2.03 -4.30 5.87
N HIS A 93 -1.78 -3.75 4.68
CA HIS A 93 -1.61 -2.32 4.50
C HIS A 93 -2.45 -1.84 3.32
N TYR A 94 -2.82 -0.59 3.36
CA TYR A 94 -3.54 0.07 2.28
C TYR A 94 -3.03 1.49 2.16
N PHE A 95 -2.89 1.98 0.93
CA PHE A 95 -2.62 3.39 0.69
C PHE A 95 -3.22 3.87 -0.63
N GLU A 96 -3.40 5.17 -0.69
CA GLU A 96 -3.85 5.90 -1.85
C GLU A 96 -2.76 6.88 -2.27
N ALA A 97 -2.52 6.99 -3.57
CA ALA A 97 -1.51 7.90 -4.08
C ALA A 97 -1.98 8.65 -5.31
N TYR A 98 -1.54 9.89 -5.43
CA TYR A 98 -1.61 10.69 -6.64
C TYR A 98 -0.24 10.81 -7.28
N GLN A 99 -0.23 11.00 -8.59
CA GLN A 99 0.99 11.28 -9.31
C GLN A 99 1.66 12.57 -8.79
N PRO A 100 2.98 12.63 -8.65
CA PRO A 100 3.98 11.59 -8.94
C PRO A 100 4.30 10.65 -7.77
N GLY A 101 3.70 10.80 -6.61
CA GLY A 101 3.95 10.00 -5.42
C GLY A 101 3.36 10.61 -4.14
N TYR A 102 2.37 11.49 -4.26
CA TYR A 102 1.67 12.06 -3.11
C TYR A 102 0.74 11.01 -2.48
N LEU A 103 1.02 10.62 -1.24
CA LEU A 103 0.22 9.66 -0.49
C LEU A 103 -0.93 10.38 0.21
N SER A 104 -2.15 10.17 -0.25
CA SER A 104 -3.35 10.82 0.29
C SER A 104 -3.98 10.07 1.45
N ALA A 105 -3.72 8.78 1.57
CA ALA A 105 -4.15 7.97 2.70
C ALA A 105 -3.21 6.77 2.89
N ILE A 106 -2.93 6.43 4.14
CA ILE A 106 -2.11 5.27 4.52
C ILE A 106 -2.79 4.57 5.69
N TYR A 107 -3.03 3.27 5.55
CA TYR A 107 -3.55 2.41 6.62
C TYR A 107 -2.61 1.23 6.81
N ARG A 108 -2.27 0.91 8.05
CA ARG A 108 -1.42 -0.22 8.39
C ARG A 108 -2.10 -1.07 9.45
N GLY A 109 -2.22 -2.36 9.17
CA GLY A 109 -2.57 -3.34 10.18
C GLY A 109 -1.34 -3.79 10.95
N ASN A 110 -1.44 -3.88 12.27
CA ASN A 110 -0.40 -4.45 13.15
C ASN A 110 1.02 -3.87 12.99
N GLY A 111 1.14 -2.59 12.68
CA GLY A 111 2.44 -1.91 12.61
C GLY A 111 3.34 -2.36 11.46
N ILE A 112 2.77 -2.87 10.36
CA ILE A 112 3.53 -3.20 9.16
C ILE A 112 4.43 -2.03 8.77
N SER A 113 5.72 -2.28 8.56
CA SER A 113 6.63 -1.30 7.98
C SER A 113 6.31 -1.07 6.52
N LEU A 114 6.22 0.19 6.13
CA LEU A 114 6.12 0.61 4.72
C LEU A 114 7.34 1.44 4.34
N PRO A 115 7.76 1.38 3.07
CA PRO A 115 8.98 2.07 2.62
C PRO A 115 9.00 3.58 2.86
N PHE A 116 7.85 4.18 3.11
CA PHE A 116 7.71 5.63 3.24
C PHE A 116 7.39 6.10 4.66
N GLY A 117 7.44 5.24 5.64
CA GLY A 117 7.08 5.62 7.00
C GLY A 117 5.67 6.23 7.04
N ASN A 118 5.54 7.40 7.63
CA ASN A 118 4.29 8.18 7.71
C ASN A 118 4.27 9.37 6.74
N MET A 119 5.10 9.35 5.70
CA MET A 119 5.25 10.49 4.81
C MET A 119 3.98 10.69 3.98
N SER A 120 3.51 11.92 3.92
CA SER A 120 2.49 12.36 2.97
C SER A 120 3.03 12.47 1.54
N MET A 121 4.34 12.45 1.40
CA MET A 121 5.06 12.49 0.13
C MET A 121 6.10 11.40 0.05
N ALA A 122 5.99 10.57 -0.98
CA ALA A 122 7.06 9.70 -1.41
C ALA A 122 7.95 10.46 -2.40
N THR A 123 8.93 11.20 -1.88
CA THR A 123 9.94 11.82 -2.73
C THR A 123 10.80 10.73 -3.35
N ASN A 124 10.88 10.68 -4.68
CA ASN A 124 11.67 9.70 -5.40
C ASN A 124 11.37 8.23 -5.02
N PRO A 125 10.11 7.77 -5.19
CA PRO A 125 9.73 6.40 -4.82
C PRO A 125 10.48 5.36 -5.65
N CYS A 126 10.64 4.14 -5.10
CA CYS A 126 11.32 3.06 -5.80
C CYS A 126 10.59 2.68 -7.10
N PRO A 127 11.22 2.78 -8.29
CA PRO A 127 10.58 2.46 -9.57
C PRO A 127 10.27 0.97 -9.73
N ASN A 128 10.90 0.10 -8.95
CA ASN A 128 10.61 -1.34 -8.98
C ASN A 128 9.29 -1.69 -8.31
N TRP A 129 8.70 -0.80 -7.55
CA TRP A 129 7.43 -1.06 -6.92
C TRP A 129 6.28 -0.83 -7.91
N ALA A 130 5.48 -1.86 -8.17
CA ALA A 130 4.38 -1.83 -9.13
C ALA A 130 3.41 -0.67 -8.93
N VAL A 131 3.19 -0.28 -7.67
CA VAL A 131 2.37 0.85 -7.27
C VAL A 131 2.77 2.12 -8.02
N PHE A 132 4.05 2.49 -7.96
CA PHE A 132 4.51 3.73 -8.59
C PHE A 132 4.69 3.59 -10.09
N ARG A 133 5.01 2.39 -10.59
CA ARG A 133 4.98 2.13 -12.03
C ARG A 133 3.56 2.30 -12.58
N LEU A 134 2.58 1.70 -11.93
CA LEU A 134 1.18 1.81 -12.34
C LEU A 134 0.68 3.27 -12.30
N LEU A 135 1.19 4.07 -11.37
CA LEU A 135 0.83 5.48 -11.26
C LEU A 135 1.45 6.35 -12.36
N ASN A 136 2.71 6.08 -12.72
CA ASN A 136 3.51 6.95 -13.58
C ASN A 136 3.57 6.50 -15.04
N GLU A 137 3.24 5.25 -15.35
CA GLU A 137 3.36 4.66 -16.68
C GLU A 137 1.98 4.19 -17.18
N GLU A 138 1.41 4.91 -18.13
CA GLU A 138 0.05 4.64 -18.65
C GLU A 138 -0.09 3.28 -19.34
N HIS A 139 0.99 2.79 -19.96
CA HIS A 139 1.01 1.51 -20.67
C HIS A 139 1.03 0.30 -19.74
N VAL A 140 1.31 0.48 -18.45
CA VAL A 140 1.33 -0.62 -17.50
C VAL A 140 -0.08 -1.17 -17.30
N LYS A 141 -0.20 -2.49 -17.41
CA LYS A 141 -1.47 -3.21 -17.23
C LYS A 141 -2.10 -2.88 -15.87
N ASN A 142 -3.40 -2.60 -15.89
CA ASN A 142 -4.19 -2.25 -14.72
C ASN A 142 -5.35 -3.26 -14.54
N PRO A 143 -5.48 -3.97 -13.43
CA PRO A 143 -4.68 -3.89 -12.19
C PRO A 143 -3.31 -4.56 -12.26
N GLN A 144 -2.50 -4.34 -11.23
CA GLN A 144 -1.21 -5.01 -11.03
C GLN A 144 -1.15 -5.73 -9.70
N SER A 145 -0.68 -6.99 -9.73
CA SER A 145 -0.26 -7.73 -8.54
C SER A 145 1.26 -7.91 -8.56
N GLN A 146 1.92 -7.74 -7.45
CA GLN A 146 3.38 -7.87 -7.36
C GLN A 146 3.82 -8.40 -6.01
N ILE A 147 4.73 -9.39 -6.04
CA ILE A 147 5.51 -9.81 -4.88
C ILE A 147 6.78 -8.97 -4.83
N SER A 148 7.07 -8.45 -3.63
CA SER A 148 8.19 -7.56 -3.41
C SER A 148 8.95 -7.93 -2.15
N ILE A 149 10.27 -7.90 -2.24
CA ILE A 149 11.17 -7.97 -1.10
C ILE A 149 11.52 -6.53 -0.72
N LEU A 150 11.13 -6.12 0.49
CA LEU A 150 11.50 -4.84 1.04
C LEU A 150 12.66 -5.01 2.00
N LYS A 151 13.75 -4.30 1.76
CA LYS A 151 14.86 -4.13 2.72
C LYS A 151 14.72 -2.80 3.43
N ASP A 152 14.71 -2.85 4.77
CA ASP A 152 14.66 -1.69 5.64
C ASP A 152 15.71 -1.87 6.76
N GLY A 153 16.92 -1.37 6.53
CA GLY A 153 18.09 -1.68 7.35
C GLY A 153 18.36 -3.19 7.42
N ASP A 154 18.43 -3.74 8.62
CA ASP A 154 18.66 -5.18 8.87
C ASP A 154 17.37 -6.02 8.74
N LYS A 155 16.25 -5.40 8.47
CA LYS A 155 14.95 -6.09 8.35
C LYS A 155 14.58 -6.32 6.90
N THR A 156 14.15 -7.55 6.62
CA THR A 156 13.64 -7.94 5.32
C THR A 156 12.21 -8.41 5.44
N TYR A 157 11.35 -7.91 4.55
CA TYR A 157 9.93 -8.21 4.49
C TYR A 157 9.58 -8.80 3.12
N LEU A 158 8.56 -9.64 3.09
CA LEU A 158 7.99 -10.17 1.84
C LEU A 158 6.56 -9.69 1.71
N TYR A 159 6.34 -8.73 0.83
CA TYR A 159 5.03 -8.16 0.58
C TYR A 159 4.44 -8.64 -0.74
N CYS A 160 3.11 -8.79 -0.76
CA CYS A 160 2.36 -8.82 -2.00
C CYS A 160 1.38 -7.67 -2.01
N CYS A 161 1.35 -6.91 -3.11
CA CYS A 161 0.44 -5.78 -3.29
C CYS A 161 -0.44 -6.00 -4.51
N TYR A 162 -1.71 -5.62 -4.39
CA TYR A 162 -2.65 -5.47 -5.49
C TYR A 162 -3.00 -4.00 -5.65
N SER A 163 -2.80 -3.46 -6.83
CA SER A 163 -2.88 -2.03 -7.11
C SER A 163 -3.78 -1.74 -8.30
N ILE A 164 -4.66 -0.77 -8.16
CA ILE A 164 -5.58 -0.31 -9.21
C ILE A 164 -5.41 1.18 -9.41
N ARG A 165 -5.34 1.59 -10.68
CA ARG A 165 -5.36 2.98 -11.11
C ARG A 165 -6.76 3.37 -11.58
N LYS A 166 -7.34 4.41 -11.01
CA LYS A 166 -8.64 4.96 -11.42
C LYS A 166 -8.67 6.47 -11.21
N PRO A 167 -9.44 7.20 -12.03
CA PRO A 167 -9.70 8.61 -11.74
C PRO A 167 -10.49 8.74 -10.44
N ASP A 168 -10.23 9.81 -9.70
CA ASP A 168 -11.07 10.26 -8.59
C ASP A 168 -12.32 11.00 -9.11
N LEU A 169 -13.13 11.52 -8.20
CA LEU A 169 -14.35 12.28 -8.56
C LEU A 169 -14.04 13.57 -9.32
N ALA A 170 -12.84 14.12 -9.16
CA ALA A 170 -12.38 15.30 -9.87
C ALA A 170 -11.76 14.98 -11.24
N GLY A 171 -11.57 13.69 -11.55
CA GLY A 171 -10.93 13.22 -12.77
C GLY A 171 -9.40 13.11 -12.67
N ASN A 172 -8.81 13.36 -11.49
CA ASN A 172 -7.36 13.16 -11.28
C ASN A 172 -7.04 11.69 -11.21
N LEU A 173 -5.93 11.30 -11.82
CA LEU A 173 -5.45 9.92 -11.75
C LEU A 173 -5.03 9.58 -10.34
N LYS A 174 -5.68 8.57 -9.77
CA LYS A 174 -5.44 8.08 -8.41
C LYS A 174 -5.16 6.59 -8.41
N LEU A 175 -4.22 6.19 -7.58
CA LEU A 175 -3.88 4.81 -7.32
C LEU A 175 -4.46 4.38 -5.98
N TYR A 176 -4.95 3.16 -5.94
CA TYR A 176 -5.37 2.45 -4.73
C TYR A 176 -4.56 1.16 -4.63
N SER A 177 -3.92 0.94 -3.49
CA SER A 177 -3.09 -0.25 -3.27
C SER A 177 -3.43 -0.93 -1.96
N LEU A 178 -3.73 -2.21 -2.02
CA LEU A 178 -3.90 -3.11 -0.89
C LEU A 178 -2.76 -4.12 -0.91
N GLY A 179 -2.13 -4.35 0.24
CA GLY A 179 -1.05 -5.31 0.32
C GLY A 179 -1.03 -6.09 1.62
N ILE A 180 -0.27 -7.16 1.64
CA ILE A 180 -0.07 -8.01 2.81
C ILE A 180 1.41 -8.32 3.01
N ASP A 181 1.80 -8.50 4.29
CA ASP A 181 3.06 -9.14 4.65
C ASP A 181 2.86 -10.67 4.69
N LEU A 182 3.62 -11.41 3.90
CA LEU A 182 3.53 -12.86 3.81
C LEU A 182 4.32 -13.59 4.89
N LYS A 183 5.32 -12.94 5.49
CA LYS A 183 6.22 -13.56 6.47
C LYS A 183 5.51 -14.21 7.65
N PRO A 184 4.52 -13.55 8.31
CA PRO A 184 3.80 -14.18 9.42
C PRO A 184 2.98 -15.41 8.98
N ALA A 185 2.40 -15.38 7.78
CA ALA A 185 1.63 -16.51 7.26
C ALA A 185 2.51 -17.72 6.94
N LEU A 186 3.69 -17.50 6.36
CA LEU A 186 4.68 -18.54 6.09
C LEU A 186 5.14 -19.21 7.38
N ASN A 187 5.55 -18.41 8.36
CA ASN A 187 6.00 -18.92 9.67
C ASN A 187 4.90 -19.74 10.37
N ASN A 188 3.64 -19.30 10.32
CA ASN A 188 2.50 -20.03 10.90
C ASN A 188 2.22 -21.37 10.21
N GLN A 189 2.73 -21.58 8.99
CA GLN A 189 2.67 -22.85 8.29
C GLN A 189 3.92 -23.73 8.44
N GLY A 190 4.82 -23.34 9.34
CA GLY A 190 6.08 -24.06 9.59
C GLY A 190 7.10 -23.90 8.46
N ILE A 191 6.95 -22.89 7.62
CA ILE A 191 7.90 -22.56 6.55
C ILE A 191 8.86 -21.51 7.10
N ASP A 192 10.17 -21.75 6.97
CA ASP A 192 11.15 -20.72 7.34
C ASP A 192 11.09 -19.55 6.35
N ALA A 193 10.36 -18.52 6.75
CA ALA A 193 10.18 -17.35 5.92
C ALA A 193 11.49 -16.56 5.71
N ILE A 194 12.45 -16.66 6.64
CA ILE A 194 13.73 -15.95 6.50
C ILE A 194 14.58 -16.63 5.43
N GLU A 195 14.68 -17.96 5.48
CA GLU A 195 15.40 -18.72 4.47
C GLU A 195 14.81 -18.50 3.07
N LEU A 196 13.48 -18.62 2.94
CA LEU A 196 12.77 -18.41 1.67
C LEU A 196 12.99 -17.00 1.11
N ILE A 197 12.92 -15.96 1.97
CA ILE A 197 13.13 -14.57 1.56
C ILE A 197 14.58 -14.37 1.11
N ASN A 198 15.56 -14.93 1.84
CA ASN A 198 16.97 -14.82 1.50
C ASN A 198 17.27 -15.50 0.14
N GLU A 199 16.72 -16.67 -0.10
CA GLU A 199 16.86 -17.38 -1.38
C GLU A 199 16.30 -16.51 -2.54
N LEU A 200 15.10 -15.99 -2.38
CA LEU A 200 14.48 -15.13 -3.38
C LEU A 200 15.25 -13.82 -3.57
N GLU A 201 15.80 -13.25 -2.48
CA GLU A 201 16.62 -12.04 -2.54
C GLU A 201 17.90 -12.28 -3.35
N ILE A 202 18.62 -13.37 -3.09
CA ILE A 202 19.84 -13.74 -3.82
C ILE A 202 19.51 -13.91 -5.30
N ALA A 203 18.42 -14.60 -5.64
CA ALA A 203 17.97 -14.76 -7.00
C ALA A 203 17.67 -13.41 -7.68
N CYS A 204 17.00 -12.50 -6.99
CA CYS A 204 16.71 -11.15 -7.49
C CYS A 204 18.01 -10.32 -7.67
N GLN A 205 18.94 -10.38 -6.72
CA GLN A 205 20.21 -9.66 -6.83
C GLN A 205 21.03 -10.10 -8.03
N SER A 206 21.07 -11.41 -8.27
CA SER A 206 21.80 -12.01 -9.41
C SER A 206 21.19 -11.62 -10.77
N ASN A 207 19.91 -11.26 -10.81
CA ASN A 207 19.16 -10.94 -12.02
C ASN A 207 18.74 -9.47 -12.11
N GLY A 208 19.58 -8.55 -11.64
CA GLY A 208 19.32 -7.12 -11.78
C GLY A 208 18.16 -6.60 -10.89
N GLY A 209 17.77 -7.34 -9.83
CA GLY A 209 16.79 -6.96 -8.81
C GLY A 209 15.38 -7.46 -9.04
N GLU A 210 15.23 -8.39 -9.97
CA GLU A 210 13.99 -9.12 -10.17
C GLU A 210 14.30 -10.58 -10.47
N SER A 211 13.40 -11.49 -10.09
CA SER A 211 13.52 -12.90 -10.38
C SER A 211 12.16 -13.56 -10.53
N GLU A 212 12.07 -14.51 -11.43
CA GLU A 212 10.90 -15.38 -11.51
C GLU A 212 10.77 -16.21 -10.22
N ILE A 213 9.54 -16.40 -9.79
CA ILE A 213 9.21 -17.15 -8.59
C ILE A 213 8.99 -18.61 -8.99
N LYS A 214 9.91 -19.49 -8.62
CA LYS A 214 9.93 -20.92 -9.03
C LYS A 214 10.05 -21.86 -7.83
N GLY A 215 9.92 -23.15 -8.11
CA GLY A 215 10.22 -24.23 -7.17
C GLY A 215 9.44 -24.16 -5.87
N GLU A 216 10.16 -24.35 -4.76
CA GLU A 216 9.60 -24.38 -3.42
C GLU A 216 9.03 -23.03 -2.99
N ILE A 217 9.65 -21.92 -3.42
CA ILE A 217 9.17 -20.58 -3.15
C ILE A 217 7.77 -20.38 -3.73
N LYS A 218 7.56 -20.76 -5.01
CA LYS A 218 6.25 -20.66 -5.66
C LYS A 218 5.21 -21.52 -4.96
N SER A 219 5.55 -22.75 -4.61
CA SER A 219 4.63 -23.67 -3.93
C SER A 219 4.25 -23.20 -2.52
N SER A 220 5.20 -22.65 -1.79
CA SER A 220 4.98 -22.09 -0.46
C SER A 220 4.05 -20.87 -0.49
N ILE A 221 4.28 -19.93 -1.41
CA ILE A 221 3.41 -18.75 -1.55
C ILE A 221 2.02 -19.16 -2.06
N LEU A 222 1.93 -20.12 -2.98
CA LEU A 222 0.64 -20.64 -3.46
C LEU A 222 -0.16 -21.30 -2.33
N LYS A 223 0.51 -22.03 -1.43
CA LYS A 223 -0.13 -22.59 -0.23
C LYS A 223 -0.74 -21.47 0.63
N ILE A 224 -0.01 -20.36 0.84
CA ILE A 224 -0.52 -19.21 1.58
C ILE A 224 -1.69 -18.54 0.86
N ALA A 225 -1.60 -18.35 -0.46
CA ALA A 225 -2.67 -17.78 -1.26
C ALA A 225 -3.98 -18.55 -1.13
N ASN A 226 -3.90 -19.87 -1.22
CA ASN A 226 -5.05 -20.76 -1.05
C ASN A 226 -5.59 -20.74 0.38
N LEU A 227 -4.72 -20.74 1.38
CA LEU A 227 -5.12 -20.68 2.80
C LEU A 227 -5.86 -19.38 3.13
N LEU A 228 -5.35 -18.26 2.65
CA LEU A 228 -5.93 -16.93 2.88
C LEU A 228 -7.10 -16.61 1.93
N ARG A 229 -7.32 -17.44 0.90
CA ARG A 229 -8.32 -17.18 -0.15
C ARG A 229 -8.08 -15.84 -0.85
N ILE A 230 -6.86 -15.63 -1.33
CA ILE A 230 -6.45 -14.38 -2.00
C ILE A 230 -6.03 -14.68 -3.43
N HIS A 231 -6.94 -14.49 -4.38
CA HIS A 231 -6.71 -14.85 -5.78
C HIS A 231 -5.60 -13.99 -6.42
N TRP A 232 -5.59 -12.69 -6.19
CA TRP A 232 -4.57 -11.80 -6.76
C TRP A 232 -3.13 -12.08 -6.24
N LEU A 233 -2.98 -12.85 -5.17
CA LEU A 233 -1.68 -13.36 -4.75
C LEU A 233 -1.21 -14.48 -5.69
N ILE A 234 -2.13 -15.26 -6.24
CA ILE A 234 -1.82 -16.27 -7.28
C ILE A 234 -1.39 -15.56 -8.56
N ASP A 235 -2.12 -14.51 -8.97
CA ASP A 235 -1.76 -13.70 -10.14
C ASP A 235 -0.37 -13.09 -10.02
N ALA A 236 0.04 -12.71 -8.81
CA ALA A 236 1.36 -12.16 -8.55
C ALA A 236 2.50 -13.17 -8.78
N LEU A 237 2.22 -14.48 -8.68
CA LEU A 237 3.21 -15.55 -8.94
C LEU A 237 3.57 -15.71 -10.42
N ASP A 238 2.79 -15.16 -11.33
CA ASP A 238 3.07 -15.19 -12.77
C ASP A 238 3.94 -14.00 -13.22
N HIS A 239 4.33 -13.15 -12.27
CA HIS A 239 5.21 -12.01 -12.47
C HIS A 239 6.49 -12.16 -11.65
N PRO A 240 7.62 -11.60 -12.12
CA PRO A 240 8.84 -11.64 -11.34
C PRO A 240 8.69 -10.88 -10.02
N ALA A 241 9.19 -11.47 -8.94
CA ALA A 241 9.40 -10.77 -7.68
C ALA A 241 10.44 -9.67 -7.87
N LYS A 242 10.30 -8.58 -7.12
CA LYS A 242 11.21 -7.43 -7.23
C LYS A 242 11.72 -6.99 -5.87
N ILE A 243 13.00 -6.62 -5.83
CA ILE A 243 13.53 -5.90 -4.67
C ILE A 243 13.06 -4.46 -4.74
N ILE A 244 12.44 -4.00 -3.66
CA ILE A 244 12.04 -2.61 -3.44
C ILE A 244 12.78 -2.05 -2.23
N CYS A 245 12.95 -0.75 -2.19
CA CYS A 245 13.63 -0.08 -1.10
C CYS A 245 12.94 1.24 -0.74
N PRO A 246 13.15 1.77 0.48
CA PRO A 246 12.61 3.05 0.89
C PRO A 246 13.30 4.26 0.21
N ARG A 247 14.16 4.04 -0.79
CA ARG A 247 14.94 5.10 -1.43
C ARG A 247 15.78 5.92 -0.44
N SER A 248 16.34 5.25 0.55
CA SER A 248 17.34 5.85 1.43
C SER A 248 18.71 5.93 0.74
N SER A 249 19.63 6.66 1.37
CA SER A 249 21.05 6.66 1.01
C SER A 249 21.67 5.26 0.90
N ASP A 250 21.08 4.30 1.59
CA ASP A 250 21.56 2.91 1.70
C ASP A 250 21.03 1.99 0.61
N CYS A 251 20.33 2.52 -0.40
CA CYS A 251 19.85 1.73 -1.52
C CYS A 251 21.03 1.16 -2.32
N GLN A 252 21.23 -0.15 -2.25
CA GLN A 252 22.32 -0.88 -2.94
C GLN A 252 22.28 -0.76 -4.47
N ARG A 253 21.22 -0.16 -5.02
CA ARG A 253 20.99 -0.02 -6.46
C ARG A 253 21.00 1.42 -6.94
N GLN A 254 21.54 2.35 -6.14
CA GLN A 254 21.58 3.79 -6.50
C GLN A 254 22.12 4.05 -7.90
N GLU A 255 23.15 3.31 -8.33
CA GLU A 255 23.78 3.46 -9.64
C GLU A 255 22.94 2.90 -10.80
N ASN A 256 22.09 1.89 -10.53
CA ASN A 256 21.33 1.16 -11.54
C ASN A 256 19.83 1.48 -11.53
N CYS A 257 19.35 2.27 -10.57
CA CYS A 257 17.96 2.68 -10.53
C CYS A 257 17.74 3.89 -11.43
N THR A 258 16.94 3.74 -12.46
CA THR A 258 16.46 4.87 -13.25
C THR A 258 15.67 5.80 -12.33
N PRO A 259 16.09 7.06 -12.13
CA PRO A 259 15.26 8.01 -11.40
C PRO A 259 13.94 8.13 -12.15
N LEU A 260 12.81 8.03 -11.43
CA LEU A 260 11.53 8.47 -11.97
C LEU A 260 11.75 9.91 -12.41
N SER A 261 11.57 10.14 -13.71
CA SER A 261 11.98 11.34 -14.39
C SER A 261 11.54 12.60 -13.64
N LYS A 262 12.49 13.49 -13.46
CA LYS A 262 12.38 14.90 -13.09
C LYS A 262 12.09 15.20 -11.62
N ASN A 263 13.03 15.94 -11.06
CA ASN A 263 12.94 16.72 -9.83
C ASN A 263 11.63 17.52 -9.76
N TYR A 264 10.58 16.91 -9.25
CA TYR A 264 9.43 17.67 -8.78
C TYR A 264 9.92 18.49 -7.58
N ARG A 265 9.95 19.80 -7.73
CA ARG A 265 10.31 20.71 -6.64
C ARG A 265 9.19 20.64 -5.59
N PHE A 266 9.57 20.70 -4.33
CA PHE A 266 8.65 20.66 -3.18
C PHE A 266 7.45 21.63 -3.33
N ASN A 267 7.70 22.82 -3.91
CA ASN A 267 6.67 23.84 -4.17
C ASN A 267 5.61 23.37 -5.21
N GLU A 268 6.00 22.58 -6.21
CA GLU A 268 5.06 22.05 -7.21
C GLU A 268 4.13 21.01 -6.60
N MET A 269 4.60 20.33 -5.57
CA MET A 269 3.84 19.30 -4.87
C MET A 269 2.82 19.87 -3.89
N GLU A 270 3.14 20.95 -3.17
CA GLU A 270 2.18 21.67 -2.34
C GLU A 270 1.07 22.26 -3.23
N THR A 271 1.42 22.85 -4.36
CA THR A 271 0.45 23.37 -5.34
C THR A 271 -0.43 22.25 -5.90
N LEU A 272 0.15 21.08 -6.20
CA LEU A 272 -0.61 19.92 -6.65
C LEU A 272 -1.60 19.45 -5.59
N LYS A 273 -1.17 19.36 -4.34
CA LYS A 273 -2.00 19.00 -3.19
C LYS A 273 -3.18 19.95 -3.03
N GLU A 274 -2.93 21.25 -3.08
CA GLU A 274 -3.97 22.29 -2.98
C GLU A 274 -4.96 22.19 -4.14
N ASN A 275 -4.49 22.01 -5.37
CA ASN A 275 -5.33 21.86 -6.55
C ASN A 275 -6.21 20.60 -6.47
N ILE A 276 -5.68 19.47 -6.05
CA ILE A 276 -6.44 18.23 -5.85
C ILE A 276 -7.53 18.44 -4.80
N LEU A 277 -7.22 19.11 -3.68
CA LEU A 277 -8.17 19.38 -2.62
C LEU A 277 -9.27 20.35 -3.07
N LEU A 278 -8.92 21.38 -3.84
CA LEU A 278 -9.89 22.36 -4.38
C LEU A 278 -10.84 21.70 -5.40
N LEU A 279 -10.33 20.90 -6.30
CA LEU A 279 -11.13 20.21 -7.30
C LEU A 279 -12.07 19.18 -6.68
N ASN A 280 -11.63 18.46 -5.65
CA ASN A 280 -12.48 17.53 -4.91
C ASN A 280 -13.59 18.27 -4.13
N LYS A 281 -13.33 19.48 -3.62
CA LYS A 281 -14.35 20.32 -2.98
C LYS A 281 -15.39 20.85 -3.99
N ALA A 282 -14.94 21.31 -5.16
CA ALA A 282 -15.81 21.89 -6.17
C ALA A 282 -16.81 20.89 -6.77
N LYS A 283 -16.54 19.61 -6.71
CA LYS A 283 -17.44 18.54 -7.21
C LYS A 283 -18.37 17.95 -6.14
N LEU A 284 -18.20 18.34 -4.87
CA LEU A 284 -19.06 17.93 -3.76
C LEU A 284 -20.16 18.96 -3.45
N ILE A 285 -20.20 20.07 -4.19
CA ILE A 285 -21.26 21.09 -4.21
C ILE A 285 -22.08 20.90 -5.47
#